data_f5e2ce1d2d8fceb552a89741f37f0424
#
_entry.id   f5e2ce1d2d8fceb552a89741f37f0424
#
_cell.length_a   1.000
_cell.length_b   1.000
_cell.length_c   1.000
_cell.angle_alpha   90.00
_cell.angle_beta   90.00
_cell.angle_gamma   90.00
#
_symmetry.space_group_name_H-M   'P 1'
#
loop_
_entity.id
_entity.type
_entity.pdbx_description
1 polymer ?
#
loop_
_entity_poly.entity_id
_entity_poly.type
_entity_poly.pdbx_seq_one_letter_code
_entity_poly.pdbx_strand_id
1 'polypeptide(L)'
;GFAFEAAYAWNSVGLAAAAAAICVVAALPIAYLSARGTSGVSSLPERATYVGYAVPGVVLGLALVYLGLRYVPFLYQSVILLVFAYVIRFLPQAVGTTESSILQVDPGYIEATRSLGYHPLSAFRKVVLPLVAPGIAAGAALVFLTTMKELPATLMLRPTGFETFVTYIWLVQGAGYYGQAAVPALVLVGLSGLSMLVILRREDTS
;
A
#
# COMPACT_ATOMS: atom_id res chain seq x y z
N GLY A 1 18.19 -11.95 26.40
CA GLY A 1 17.06 -11.08 26.19
C GLY A 1 17.00 -10.63 24.74
N PHE A 2 15.81 -10.38 24.23
CA PHE A 2 15.63 -9.83 22.87
C PHE A 2 15.89 -8.32 22.90
N ALA A 3 16.93 -7.84 22.21
CA ALA A 3 17.19 -6.41 22.08
C ALA A 3 16.45 -5.87 20.86
N PHE A 4 15.85 -4.68 20.98
CA PHE A 4 15.28 -3.97 19.83
C PHE A 4 16.43 -3.32 19.05
N GLU A 5 16.49 -3.61 17.76
CA GLU A 5 17.49 -3.05 16.86
C GLU A 5 16.89 -1.97 15.95
N ALA A 6 17.63 -0.90 15.69
CA ALA A 6 17.19 0.14 14.76
C ALA A 6 16.92 -0.41 13.35
N ALA A 7 17.54 -1.53 13.00
CA ALA A 7 17.28 -2.24 11.74
C ALA A 7 15.81 -2.63 11.57
N TYR A 8 15.09 -2.97 12.65
CA TYR A 8 13.67 -3.35 12.57
C TYR A 8 12.79 -2.17 12.15
N ALA A 9 13.15 -0.96 12.60
CA ALA A 9 12.49 0.27 12.17
C ALA A 9 12.73 0.53 10.67
N TRP A 10 13.99 0.45 10.23
CA TRP A 10 14.35 0.63 8.83
C TRP A 10 13.69 -0.41 7.91
N ASN A 11 13.68 -1.67 8.33
CA ASN A 11 13.00 -2.73 7.59
C ASN A 11 11.50 -2.44 7.43
N SER A 12 10.83 -2.06 8.52
CA SER A 12 9.40 -1.74 8.48
C SER A 12 9.09 -0.55 7.58
N VAL A 13 9.84 0.55 7.76
CA VAL A 13 9.65 1.77 6.95
C VAL A 13 10.00 1.51 5.48
N GLY A 14 11.09 0.81 5.22
CA GLY A 14 11.53 0.48 3.86
C GLY A 14 10.52 -0.38 3.10
N LEU A 15 10.01 -1.44 3.74
CA LEU A 15 8.96 -2.29 3.16
C LEU A 15 7.67 -1.52 2.90
N ALA A 16 7.23 -0.72 3.87
CA ALA A 16 6.00 0.07 3.75
C ALA A 16 6.12 1.14 2.66
N ALA A 17 7.28 1.81 2.56
CA ALA A 17 7.54 2.80 1.53
C ALA A 17 7.60 2.16 0.12
N ALA A 18 8.27 1.01 0.00
CA ALA A 18 8.34 0.26 -1.27
C ALA A 18 6.94 -0.21 -1.72
N ALA A 19 6.16 -0.79 -0.82
CA ALA A 19 4.79 -1.22 -1.11
C ALA A 19 3.90 -0.04 -1.51
N ALA A 20 3.95 1.07 -0.77
CA ALA A 20 3.18 2.28 -1.07
C ALA A 20 3.55 2.86 -2.44
N ALA A 21 4.84 2.98 -2.75
CA ALA A 21 5.31 3.50 -4.03
C ALA A 21 4.82 2.63 -5.21
N ILE A 22 4.95 1.31 -5.10
CA ILE A 22 4.52 0.38 -6.15
C ILE A 22 2.99 0.41 -6.30
N CYS A 23 2.24 0.42 -5.18
CA CYS A 23 0.79 0.51 -5.20
C CYS A 23 0.30 1.81 -5.87
N VAL A 24 0.92 2.95 -5.56
CA VAL A 24 0.58 4.24 -6.20
C VAL A 24 0.81 4.20 -7.69
N VAL A 25 1.97 3.71 -8.13
CA VAL A 25 2.29 3.61 -9.57
C VAL A 25 1.30 2.69 -10.30
N ALA A 26 0.97 1.53 -9.70
CA ALA A 26 0.02 0.58 -10.27
C ALA A 26 -1.43 1.08 -10.20
N ALA A 27 -1.79 1.83 -9.17
CA ALA A 27 -3.14 2.35 -8.99
C ALA A 27 -3.53 3.41 -10.04
N LEU A 28 -2.58 4.25 -10.48
CA LEU A 28 -2.85 5.34 -11.42
C LEU A 28 -3.56 4.89 -12.71
N PRO A 29 -3.03 3.93 -13.49
CA PRO A 29 -3.70 3.47 -14.71
C PRO A 29 -5.02 2.76 -14.40
N ILE A 30 -5.10 1.98 -13.33
CA ILE A 30 -6.29 1.23 -12.94
C ILE A 30 -7.42 2.20 -12.56
N ALA A 31 -7.15 3.14 -11.66
CA ALA A 31 -8.11 4.13 -11.20
C ALA A 31 -8.56 5.07 -12.33
N TYR A 32 -7.65 5.48 -13.22
CA TYR A 32 -8.00 6.30 -14.37
C TYR A 32 -8.92 5.55 -15.34
N LEU A 33 -8.61 4.28 -15.62
CA LEU A 33 -9.43 3.45 -16.51
C LEU A 33 -10.82 3.19 -15.90
N SER A 34 -10.90 2.92 -14.61
CA SER A 34 -12.18 2.72 -13.91
C SER A 34 -13.02 4.00 -13.90
N ALA A 35 -12.43 5.14 -13.52
CA ALA A 35 -13.14 6.41 -13.37
C ALA A 35 -13.59 7.03 -14.71
N ARG A 36 -12.86 6.82 -15.80
CA ARG A 36 -13.08 7.50 -17.10
C ARG A 36 -13.38 6.56 -18.26
N GLY A 37 -13.32 5.26 -18.06
CA GLY A 37 -13.66 4.29 -19.08
C GLY A 37 -15.15 4.25 -19.35
N THR A 38 -15.53 4.19 -20.64
CA THR A 38 -16.93 4.18 -21.10
C THR A 38 -17.49 2.77 -21.32
N SER A 39 -16.64 1.75 -21.26
CA SER A 39 -17.03 0.35 -21.45
C SER A 39 -17.33 -0.34 -20.14
N GLY A 40 -18.26 -1.29 -20.12
CA GLY A 40 -18.54 -2.13 -18.94
C GLY A 40 -17.35 -2.98 -18.46
N VAL A 41 -16.27 -3.06 -19.26
CA VAL A 41 -15.03 -3.79 -18.96
C VAL A 41 -14.01 -2.90 -18.26
N SER A 42 -14.17 -1.58 -18.28
CA SER A 42 -13.20 -0.64 -17.73
C SER A 42 -13.01 -0.76 -16.21
N SER A 43 -14.01 -1.23 -15.47
CA SER A 43 -13.95 -1.46 -14.03
C SER A 43 -13.43 -2.86 -13.63
N LEU A 44 -13.18 -3.76 -14.59
CA LEU A 44 -12.67 -5.10 -14.26
C LEU A 44 -11.30 -5.10 -13.57
N PRO A 45 -10.30 -4.29 -14.00
CA PRO A 45 -9.02 -4.23 -13.31
C PRO A 45 -9.15 -3.76 -11.85
N GLU A 46 -9.99 -2.78 -11.60
CA GLU A 46 -10.29 -2.31 -10.23
C GLU A 46 -10.89 -3.44 -9.40
N ARG A 47 -11.96 -4.09 -9.88
CA ARG A 47 -12.61 -5.20 -9.18
C ARG A 47 -11.65 -6.36 -8.91
N ALA A 48 -10.74 -6.65 -9.84
CA ALA A 48 -9.74 -7.69 -9.68
C ALA A 48 -8.79 -7.41 -8.50
N THR A 49 -8.48 -6.13 -8.21
CA THR A 49 -7.64 -5.80 -7.06
C THR A 49 -8.29 -6.18 -5.73
N TYR A 50 -9.62 -6.05 -5.60
CA TYR A 50 -10.34 -6.39 -4.37
C TYR A 50 -10.32 -7.89 -4.05
N VAL A 51 -10.12 -8.76 -5.04
CA VAL A 51 -9.96 -10.20 -4.80
C VAL A 51 -8.76 -10.47 -3.90
N GLY A 52 -7.63 -9.81 -4.17
CA GLY A 52 -6.42 -9.92 -3.33
C GLY A 52 -6.63 -9.40 -1.90
N TYR A 53 -7.41 -8.34 -1.74
CA TYR A 53 -7.74 -7.77 -0.43
C TYR A 53 -8.65 -8.68 0.40
N ALA A 54 -9.60 -9.36 -0.24
CA ALA A 54 -10.52 -10.27 0.42
C ALA A 54 -9.85 -11.54 0.98
N VAL A 55 -8.68 -11.92 0.42
CA VAL A 55 -7.94 -13.10 0.87
C VAL A 55 -7.28 -12.83 2.23
N PRO A 56 -7.48 -13.68 3.26
CA PRO A 56 -6.77 -13.55 4.53
C PRO A 56 -5.25 -13.57 4.34
N GLY A 57 -4.51 -12.69 5.05
CA GLY A 57 -3.06 -12.56 4.91
C GLY A 57 -2.27 -13.85 5.08
N VAL A 58 -2.71 -14.72 6.00
CA VAL A 58 -2.11 -16.05 6.19
C VAL A 58 -2.28 -16.92 4.94
N VAL A 59 -3.47 -16.92 4.34
CA VAL A 59 -3.78 -17.73 3.14
C VAL A 59 -2.95 -17.24 1.95
N LEU A 60 -2.88 -15.92 1.75
CA LEU A 60 -2.02 -15.33 0.73
C LEU A 60 -0.54 -15.67 0.97
N GLY A 61 -0.07 -15.56 2.21
CA GLY A 61 1.29 -15.91 2.60
C GLY A 61 1.61 -17.36 2.26
N LEU A 62 0.76 -18.31 2.65
CA LEU A 62 0.93 -19.74 2.34
C LEU A 62 0.91 -20.02 0.84
N ALA A 63 0.01 -19.38 0.09
CA ALA A 63 -0.04 -19.54 -1.36
C ALA A 63 1.25 -19.06 -2.03
N LEU A 64 1.81 -17.92 -1.58
CA LEU A 64 3.07 -17.39 -2.09
C LEU A 64 4.30 -18.20 -1.63
N VAL A 65 4.28 -18.79 -0.44
CA VAL A 65 5.30 -19.78 -0.02
C VAL A 65 5.28 -20.97 -0.97
N TYR A 66 4.11 -21.54 -1.25
CA TYR A 66 3.97 -22.65 -2.19
C TYR A 66 4.46 -22.27 -3.60
N LEU A 67 4.05 -21.12 -4.11
CA LEU A 67 4.49 -20.60 -5.40
C LEU A 67 6.01 -20.41 -5.43
N GLY A 68 6.58 -19.81 -4.39
CA GLY A 68 8.02 -19.63 -4.25
C GLY A 68 8.77 -20.95 -4.29
N LEU A 69 8.41 -21.90 -3.43
CA LEU A 69 9.10 -23.18 -3.34
C LEU A 69 8.96 -24.03 -4.62
N ARG A 70 7.80 -23.98 -5.28
CA ARG A 70 7.51 -24.88 -6.40
C ARG A 70 7.93 -24.34 -7.76
N TYR A 71 7.78 -23.01 -7.98
CA TYR A 71 7.92 -22.41 -9.32
C TYR A 71 9.03 -21.37 -9.44
N VAL A 72 9.32 -20.63 -8.35
CA VAL A 72 10.32 -19.54 -8.35
C VAL A 72 11.20 -19.58 -7.08
N PRO A 73 12.00 -20.68 -6.89
CA PRO A 73 12.75 -20.88 -5.64
C PRO A 73 13.71 -19.74 -5.29
N PHE A 74 14.21 -19.00 -6.29
CA PHE A 74 15.11 -17.87 -6.10
C PHE A 74 14.43 -16.64 -5.47
N LEU A 75 13.07 -16.57 -5.51
CA LEU A 75 12.29 -15.52 -4.85
C LEU A 75 11.83 -15.92 -3.44
N TYR A 76 11.90 -17.22 -3.11
CA TYR A 76 11.48 -17.66 -1.78
C TYR A 76 12.38 -17.05 -0.70
N GLN A 77 11.75 -16.58 0.39
CA GLN A 77 12.41 -15.82 1.46
C GLN A 77 13.17 -14.57 0.95
N SER A 78 12.62 -13.89 -0.04
CA SER A 78 13.14 -12.62 -0.50
C SER A 78 12.23 -11.45 -0.08
N VAL A 79 12.84 -10.27 0.08
CA VAL A 79 12.10 -9.02 0.30
C VAL A 79 11.15 -8.71 -0.88
N ILE A 80 11.54 -9.13 -2.10
CA ILE A 80 10.72 -8.92 -3.31
C ILE A 80 9.39 -9.67 -3.20
N LEU A 81 9.42 -10.94 -2.81
CA LEU A 81 8.19 -11.73 -2.66
C LEU A 81 7.30 -11.19 -1.54
N LEU A 82 7.90 -10.70 -0.46
CA LEU A 82 7.19 -10.07 0.65
C LEU A 82 6.51 -8.76 0.20
N VAL A 83 7.22 -7.88 -0.51
CA VAL A 83 6.65 -6.65 -1.06
C VAL A 83 5.55 -6.96 -2.08
N PHE A 84 5.73 -7.99 -2.90
CA PHE A 84 4.69 -8.44 -3.83
C PHE A 84 3.39 -8.86 -3.12
N ALA A 85 3.50 -9.57 -1.98
CA ALA A 85 2.35 -9.91 -1.14
C ALA A 85 1.62 -8.66 -0.64
N TYR A 86 2.37 -7.64 -0.19
CA TYR A 86 1.79 -6.38 0.26
C TYR A 86 1.08 -5.63 -0.88
N VAL A 87 1.69 -5.62 -2.07
CA VAL A 87 1.07 -4.99 -3.24
C VAL A 87 -0.25 -5.68 -3.59
N ILE A 88 -0.30 -7.01 -3.69
CA ILE A 88 -1.55 -7.74 -3.95
C ILE A 88 -2.63 -7.35 -2.94
N ARG A 89 -2.24 -7.25 -1.68
CA ARG A 89 -3.17 -7.04 -0.57
C ARG A 89 -3.65 -5.60 -0.45
N PHE A 90 -2.76 -4.62 -0.67
CA PHE A 90 -3.05 -3.23 -0.35
C PHE A 90 -3.25 -2.32 -1.57
N LEU A 91 -3.06 -2.83 -2.78
CA LEU A 91 -3.33 -2.10 -4.03
C LEU A 91 -4.74 -1.50 -4.07
N PRO A 92 -5.83 -2.18 -3.64
CA PRO A 92 -7.17 -1.60 -3.67
C PRO A 92 -7.32 -0.30 -2.88
N GLN A 93 -6.56 -0.13 -1.80
CA GLN A 93 -6.58 1.11 -1.01
C GLN A 93 -6.06 2.30 -1.82
N ALA A 94 -4.96 2.11 -2.56
CA ALA A 94 -4.40 3.13 -3.44
C ALA A 94 -5.32 3.38 -4.65
N VAL A 95 -5.93 2.33 -5.21
CA VAL A 95 -6.87 2.44 -6.33
C VAL A 95 -8.10 3.24 -5.91
N GLY A 96 -8.77 2.86 -4.83
CA GLY A 96 -10.01 3.49 -4.39
C GLY A 96 -9.84 4.99 -4.05
N THR A 97 -8.76 5.37 -3.34
CA THR A 97 -8.49 6.78 -3.02
C THR A 97 -8.14 7.61 -4.27
N THR A 98 -7.35 7.03 -5.19
CA THR A 98 -6.99 7.69 -6.44
C THR A 98 -8.21 7.84 -7.34
N GLU A 99 -9.03 6.81 -7.49
CA GLU A 99 -10.26 6.82 -8.27
C GLU A 99 -11.26 7.87 -7.75
N SER A 100 -11.51 7.86 -6.43
CA SER A 100 -12.38 8.86 -5.81
C SER A 100 -11.93 10.29 -6.09
N SER A 101 -10.62 10.55 -6.10
CA SER A 101 -10.07 11.85 -6.45
C SER A 101 -10.21 12.18 -7.93
N ILE A 102 -10.06 11.20 -8.84
CA ILE A 102 -10.25 11.39 -10.28
C ILE A 102 -11.73 11.73 -10.59
N LEU A 103 -12.67 11.09 -9.90
CA LEU A 103 -14.09 11.34 -10.07
C LEU A 103 -14.51 12.76 -9.67
N GLN A 104 -13.78 13.40 -8.77
CA GLN A 104 -14.02 14.79 -8.36
C GLN A 104 -13.49 15.82 -9.37
N VAL A 105 -12.61 15.44 -10.30
CA VAL A 105 -12.10 16.34 -11.34
C VAL A 105 -13.12 16.48 -12.45
N ASP A 106 -13.55 17.72 -12.73
CA ASP A 106 -14.48 18.00 -13.82
C ASP A 106 -13.90 17.57 -15.19
N PRO A 107 -14.63 16.74 -15.96
CA PRO A 107 -14.23 16.36 -17.30
C PRO A 107 -13.91 17.53 -18.23
N GLY A 108 -14.55 18.67 -18.03
CA GLY A 108 -14.34 19.90 -18.78
C GLY A 108 -12.90 20.40 -18.76
N TYR A 109 -12.13 20.16 -17.67
CA TYR A 109 -10.71 20.50 -17.65
C TYR A 109 -9.89 19.72 -18.67
N ILE A 110 -10.22 18.45 -18.87
CA ILE A 110 -9.55 17.61 -19.86
C ILE A 110 -9.92 18.03 -21.26
N GLU A 111 -11.20 18.32 -21.51
CA GLU A 111 -11.70 18.78 -22.81
C GLU A 111 -11.11 20.13 -23.20
N ALA A 112 -11.08 21.10 -22.29
CA ALA A 112 -10.44 22.40 -22.48
C ALA A 112 -8.96 22.26 -22.83
N THR A 113 -8.23 21.37 -22.13
CA THR A 113 -6.82 21.13 -22.40
C THR A 113 -6.60 20.53 -23.80
N ARG A 114 -7.48 19.62 -24.22
CA ARG A 114 -7.44 19.03 -25.56
C ARG A 114 -7.77 20.06 -26.64
N SER A 115 -8.74 20.95 -26.41
CA SER A 115 -9.08 22.05 -27.33
C SER A 115 -7.92 23.03 -27.53
N LEU A 116 -7.04 23.17 -26.53
CA LEU A 116 -5.80 23.95 -26.62
C LEU A 116 -4.66 23.20 -27.35
N GLY A 117 -4.91 22.01 -27.92
CA GLY A 117 -3.96 21.24 -28.69
C GLY A 117 -2.98 20.39 -27.86
N TYR A 118 -3.19 20.24 -26.56
CA TYR A 118 -2.33 19.38 -25.74
C TYR A 118 -2.58 17.90 -26.02
N HIS A 119 -1.49 17.13 -26.12
CA HIS A 119 -1.56 15.67 -26.19
C HIS A 119 -2.16 15.09 -24.89
N PRO A 120 -2.96 14.00 -24.93
CA PRO A 120 -3.63 13.42 -23.76
C PRO A 120 -2.72 13.18 -22.56
N LEU A 121 -1.51 12.69 -22.77
CA LEU A 121 -0.53 12.46 -21.71
C LEU A 121 -0.05 13.77 -21.06
N SER A 122 0.08 14.84 -21.86
CA SER A 122 0.44 16.16 -21.35
C SER A 122 -0.70 16.78 -20.53
N ALA A 123 -1.95 16.60 -20.98
CA ALA A 123 -3.14 17.01 -20.23
C ALA A 123 -3.22 16.27 -18.89
N PHE A 124 -3.02 14.96 -18.90
CA PHE A 124 -2.97 14.16 -17.67
C PHE A 124 -1.91 14.66 -16.68
N ARG A 125 -0.66 14.81 -17.13
CA ARG A 125 0.44 15.23 -16.25
C ARG A 125 0.34 16.67 -15.75
N LYS A 126 -0.18 17.60 -16.56
CA LYS A 126 -0.22 19.02 -16.24
C LYS A 126 -1.49 19.45 -15.49
N VAL A 127 -2.58 18.72 -15.69
CA VAL A 127 -3.89 19.10 -15.12
C VAL A 127 -4.40 18.03 -14.17
N VAL A 128 -4.59 16.79 -14.62
CA VAL A 128 -5.21 15.76 -13.79
C VAL A 128 -4.32 15.38 -12.62
N LEU A 129 -3.06 15.06 -12.88
CA LEU A 129 -2.13 14.58 -11.84
C LEU A 129 -1.96 15.55 -10.67
N PRO A 130 -1.79 16.87 -10.86
CA PRO A 130 -1.74 17.80 -9.74
C PRO A 130 -3.05 17.89 -8.95
N LEU A 131 -4.19 17.81 -9.63
CA LEU A 131 -5.51 17.88 -8.98
C LEU A 131 -5.80 16.64 -8.14
N VAL A 132 -5.36 15.45 -8.58
CA VAL A 132 -5.57 14.19 -7.84
C VAL A 132 -4.43 13.85 -6.88
N ALA A 133 -3.34 14.63 -6.87
CA ALA A 133 -2.18 14.40 -6.01
C ALA A 133 -2.53 14.24 -4.51
N PRO A 134 -3.46 15.01 -3.92
CA PRO A 134 -3.87 14.81 -2.54
C PRO A 134 -4.46 13.43 -2.26
N GLY A 135 -5.29 12.89 -3.18
CA GLY A 135 -5.86 11.56 -3.04
C GLY A 135 -4.83 10.45 -3.25
N ILE A 136 -3.89 10.65 -4.18
CA ILE A 136 -2.75 9.73 -4.35
C ILE A 136 -1.92 9.68 -3.06
N ALA A 137 -1.64 10.84 -2.47
CA ALA A 137 -0.90 10.93 -1.21
C ALA A 137 -1.65 10.24 -0.05
N ALA A 138 -2.97 10.40 0.02
CA ALA A 138 -3.81 9.71 1.00
C ALA A 138 -3.74 8.19 0.81
N GLY A 139 -3.85 7.71 -0.43
CA GLY A 139 -3.69 6.30 -0.77
C GLY A 139 -2.32 5.74 -0.39
N ALA A 140 -1.25 6.48 -0.72
CA ALA A 140 0.10 6.12 -0.31
C ALA A 140 0.23 5.99 1.21
N ALA A 141 -0.31 6.94 1.96
CA ALA A 141 -0.30 6.92 3.43
C ALA A 141 -1.08 5.73 3.99
N LEU A 142 -2.26 5.41 3.45
CA LEU A 142 -3.04 4.24 3.86
C LEU A 142 -2.29 2.94 3.62
N VAL A 143 -1.71 2.75 2.42
CA VAL A 143 -0.90 1.56 2.11
C VAL A 143 0.31 1.47 3.04
N PHE A 144 1.03 2.57 3.24
CA PHE A 144 2.18 2.63 4.13
C PHE A 144 1.82 2.17 5.54
N LEU A 145 0.77 2.74 6.13
CA LEU A 145 0.34 2.44 7.50
C LEU A 145 -0.18 1.01 7.66
N THR A 146 -0.91 0.52 6.64
CA THR A 146 -1.44 -0.84 6.67
C THR A 146 -0.31 -1.85 6.56
N THR A 147 0.67 -1.58 5.70
CA THR A 147 1.87 -2.41 5.55
C THR A 147 2.70 -2.44 6.84
N MET A 148 2.88 -1.30 7.51
CA MET A 148 3.61 -1.21 8.79
C MET A 148 3.05 -2.15 9.88
N LYS A 149 1.76 -2.49 9.79
CA LYS A 149 1.04 -3.32 10.76
C LYS A 149 0.75 -4.73 10.27
N GLU A 150 1.20 -5.07 9.06
CA GLU A 150 0.92 -6.39 8.48
C GLU A 150 1.81 -7.46 9.11
N LEU A 151 1.20 -8.34 9.90
CA LEU A 151 1.89 -9.43 10.58
C LEU A 151 1.78 -10.78 9.85
N PRO A 152 0.59 -11.26 9.47
CA PRO A 152 0.40 -12.60 8.94
C PRO A 152 1.25 -12.94 7.71
N ALA A 153 1.18 -12.12 6.66
CA ALA A 153 1.98 -12.34 5.46
C ALA A 153 3.48 -12.15 5.73
N THR A 154 3.84 -11.19 6.60
CA THR A 154 5.23 -10.94 7.00
C THR A 154 5.85 -12.15 7.67
N LEU A 155 5.15 -12.78 8.62
CA LEU A 155 5.65 -13.98 9.31
C LEU A 155 5.91 -15.14 8.35
N MET A 156 5.09 -15.28 7.29
CA MET A 156 5.20 -16.38 6.34
C MET A 156 6.30 -16.17 5.30
N LEU A 157 6.53 -14.93 4.88
CA LEU A 157 7.32 -14.62 3.68
C LEU A 157 8.64 -13.90 3.97
N ARG A 158 8.85 -13.38 5.17
CA ARG A 158 10.09 -12.64 5.50
C ARG A 158 11.33 -13.50 5.35
N PRO A 159 12.44 -12.95 4.89
CA PRO A 159 13.72 -13.64 4.90
C PRO A 159 14.13 -14.03 6.32
N THR A 160 14.91 -15.10 6.43
CA THR A 160 15.46 -15.53 7.72
C THR A 160 16.33 -14.43 8.33
N GLY A 161 16.08 -14.08 9.59
CA GLY A 161 16.79 -13.01 10.29
C GLY A 161 16.32 -11.60 9.97
N PHE A 162 15.31 -11.45 9.10
CA PHE A 162 14.72 -10.16 8.77
C PHE A 162 13.52 -9.87 9.67
N GLU A 163 13.70 -8.95 10.63
CA GLU A 163 12.66 -8.55 11.57
C GLU A 163 12.10 -7.17 11.23
N THR A 164 10.81 -6.99 11.55
CA THR A 164 10.07 -5.73 11.49
C THR A 164 9.53 -5.38 12.87
N PHE A 165 8.93 -4.20 13.04
CA PHE A 165 8.26 -3.84 14.30
C PHE A 165 7.24 -4.91 14.74
N VAL A 166 6.37 -5.33 13.82
CA VAL A 166 5.29 -6.26 14.17
C VAL A 166 5.79 -7.66 14.44
N THR A 167 6.81 -8.13 13.70
CA THR A 167 7.40 -9.46 13.94
C THR A 167 8.20 -9.48 15.22
N TYR A 168 8.90 -8.40 15.57
CA TYR A 168 9.58 -8.27 16.86
C TYR A 168 8.57 -8.26 18.01
N ILE A 169 7.50 -7.45 17.92
CA ILE A 169 6.44 -7.42 18.93
C ILE A 169 5.87 -8.83 19.14
N TRP A 170 5.56 -9.52 18.04
CA TRP A 170 5.06 -10.90 18.08
C TRP A 170 6.03 -11.85 18.81
N LEU A 171 7.33 -11.76 18.49
CA LEU A 171 8.37 -12.61 19.07
C LEU A 171 8.49 -12.41 20.58
N VAL A 172 8.62 -11.16 21.04
CA VAL A 172 8.82 -10.86 22.45
C VAL A 172 7.57 -11.10 23.29
N GLN A 173 6.38 -10.88 22.73
CA GLN A 173 5.11 -11.23 23.41
C GLN A 173 4.97 -12.75 23.57
N GLY A 174 5.28 -13.52 22.53
CA GLY A 174 5.24 -14.98 22.58
C GLY A 174 6.22 -15.57 23.60
N ALA A 175 7.32 -14.86 23.86
CA ALA A 175 8.32 -15.23 24.89
C ALA A 175 8.02 -14.66 26.29
N GLY A 176 6.91 -13.91 26.47
CA GLY A 176 6.51 -13.33 27.76
C GLY A 176 7.20 -12.01 28.15
N TYR A 177 7.98 -11.40 27.23
CA TYR A 177 8.70 -10.13 27.46
C TYR A 177 7.86 -8.90 27.08
N TYR A 178 6.69 -8.73 27.71
CA TYR A 178 5.74 -7.66 27.37
C TYR A 178 6.31 -6.24 27.47
N GLY A 179 7.22 -5.99 28.43
CA GLY A 179 7.87 -4.70 28.57
C GLY A 179 8.73 -4.31 27.35
N GLN A 180 9.33 -5.29 26.67
CA GLN A 180 10.12 -5.04 25.45
C GLN A 180 9.24 -4.75 24.23
N ALA A 181 8.01 -5.26 24.20
CA ALA A 181 7.04 -4.98 23.16
C ALA A 181 6.45 -3.57 23.27
N ALA A 182 6.47 -2.95 24.45
CA ALA A 182 5.75 -1.71 24.73
C ALA A 182 6.20 -0.54 23.83
N VAL A 183 7.51 -0.30 23.74
CA VAL A 183 8.06 0.83 22.94
C VAL A 183 7.75 0.69 21.45
N PRO A 184 8.06 -0.42 20.77
CA PRO A 184 7.70 -0.57 19.36
C PRO A 184 6.18 -0.54 19.11
N ALA A 185 5.37 -1.05 20.04
CA ALA A 185 3.92 -0.97 19.93
C ALA A 185 3.42 0.48 20.02
N LEU A 186 3.94 1.28 20.96
CA LEU A 186 3.61 2.71 21.07
C LEU A 186 4.03 3.49 19.84
N VAL A 187 5.17 3.18 19.23
CA VAL A 187 5.60 3.78 17.97
C VAL A 187 4.59 3.51 16.85
N LEU A 188 4.14 2.25 16.69
CA LEU A 188 3.14 1.89 15.70
C LEU A 188 1.79 2.58 15.94
N VAL A 189 1.36 2.67 17.19
CA VAL A 189 0.12 3.39 17.56
C VAL A 189 0.28 4.89 17.28
N GLY A 190 1.40 5.49 17.65
CA GLY A 190 1.69 6.90 17.41
C GLY A 190 1.72 7.25 15.92
N LEU A 191 2.39 6.44 15.10
CA LEU A 191 2.40 6.58 13.64
C LEU A 191 0.99 6.49 13.05
N SER A 192 0.17 5.56 13.55
CA SER A 192 -1.21 5.40 13.10
C SER A 192 -2.08 6.59 13.48
N GLY A 193 -1.96 7.06 14.73
CA GLY A 193 -2.69 8.22 15.23
C GLY A 193 -2.32 9.51 14.50
N LEU A 194 -1.02 9.75 14.28
CA LEU A 194 -0.54 10.93 13.55
C LEU A 194 -1.10 10.97 12.13
N SER A 195 -1.15 9.84 11.46
CA SER A 195 -1.69 9.75 10.09
C SER A 195 -3.20 10.01 10.04
N MET A 196 -3.93 9.51 11.03
CA MET A 196 -5.35 9.79 11.18
C MET A 196 -5.59 11.29 11.37
N LEU A 197 -4.79 11.94 12.21
CA LEU A 197 -4.87 13.39 12.43
C LEU A 197 -4.56 14.20 11.16
N VAL A 198 -3.61 13.76 10.34
CA VAL A 198 -3.28 14.43 9.07
C VAL A 198 -4.43 14.30 8.07
N ILE A 199 -5.09 13.15 8.01
CA ILE A 199 -6.25 12.94 7.13
C ILE A 199 -7.43 13.83 7.58
N LEU A 200 -7.78 13.80 8.87
CA LEU A 200 -8.89 14.58 9.41
C LEU A 200 -8.69 16.10 9.21
N ARG A 201 -7.49 16.63 9.45
CA ARG A 201 -7.20 18.05 9.23
C ARG A 201 -7.35 18.50 7.78
N ARG A 202 -7.18 17.59 6.81
CA ARG A 202 -7.37 17.92 5.40
C ARG A 202 -8.85 17.97 5.00
N GLU A 203 -9.71 17.17 5.63
CA GLU A 203 -11.16 17.22 5.42
C GLU A 203 -11.77 18.51 5.94
N ASP A 204 -11.26 19.05 7.06
CA ASP A 204 -11.73 20.31 7.63
C ASP A 204 -11.33 21.56 6.82
N THR A 205 -10.41 21.44 5.86
CA THR A 205 -9.89 22.56 5.05
C THR A 205 -10.39 22.56 3.61
N SER A 206 -11.20 21.59 3.21
CA SER A 206 -11.82 21.45 1.88
C SER A 206 -13.31 21.73 1.92
#